data_85c143fbf12b00cfe7215f9a6b9e7df1
#
_entry.id   85c143fbf12b00cfe7215f9a6b9e7df1
#
_cell.length_a   1.000
_cell.length_b   1.000
_cell.length_c   1.000
_cell.angle_alpha   90.00
_cell.angle_beta   90.00
_cell.angle_gamma   90.00
#
_symmetry.space_group_name_H-M   'P 1'
#
loop_
_entity.id
_entity.type
_entity.pdbx_description
1 polymer ?
#
loop_
_entity_poly.entity_id
_entity_poly.type
_entity_poly.pdbx_seq_one_letter_code
_entity_poly.pdbx_strand_id
1 'polypeptide(L)'
;MAILKLTDICKDYQQGKEPVRVLKNICMTVEKGDYLAIMGPSGSGKTTLMNIIGCLDVPTSGTYELDGKNLKDLSDDDLADIRNRHIGFVFQHFHLLPKMTALDNVALPLLYADIPLKERRERAAEALKAVGLEERMDFYPNQLSGGQCQRVAIARAMVGNPSLLLADEPTGALDTKSGNQIMEIFRQLSDRGMTIIMITHEPGIAACADKTYHILDGELFTDGRPGAEGGAGDEG
;
A
#
# COMPACT_ATOMS: atom_id res chain seq x y z
N MET A 1 0.42 -8.03 -18.00
CA MET A 1 1.31 -6.88 -18.30
C MET A 1 1.76 -6.30 -16.97
N ALA A 2 3.06 -6.32 -16.72
CA ALA A 2 3.61 -5.85 -15.45
C ALA A 2 3.28 -4.38 -15.22
N ILE A 3 2.70 -4.08 -14.05
CA ILE A 3 2.41 -2.72 -13.61
C ILE A 3 3.57 -2.15 -12.80
N LEU A 4 4.27 -3.03 -12.06
CA LEU A 4 5.41 -2.68 -11.24
C LEU A 4 6.52 -3.70 -11.45
N LYS A 5 7.75 -3.22 -11.59
CA LYS A 5 8.94 -4.05 -11.67
C LYS A 5 10.08 -3.43 -10.87
N LEU A 6 10.56 -4.17 -9.90
CA LEU A 6 11.78 -3.89 -9.13
C LEU A 6 12.87 -4.84 -9.58
N THR A 7 14.06 -4.32 -9.88
CA THR A 7 15.22 -5.10 -10.28
C THR A 7 16.42 -4.67 -9.46
N ASP A 8 16.96 -5.60 -8.67
CA ASP A 8 18.16 -5.43 -7.83
C ASP A 8 18.09 -4.19 -6.91
N ILE A 9 16.89 -3.89 -6.37
CA ILE A 9 16.71 -2.74 -5.48
C ILE A 9 17.47 -2.95 -4.19
N CYS A 10 18.37 -2.02 -3.89
CA CYS A 10 19.02 -1.89 -2.59
C CYS A 10 18.65 -0.55 -1.94
N LYS A 11 18.57 -0.55 -0.61
CA LYS A 11 18.40 0.69 0.17
C LYS A 11 19.35 0.70 1.35
N ASP A 12 20.19 1.73 1.39
CA ASP A 12 21.11 2.02 2.48
C ASP A 12 20.67 3.32 3.18
N TYR A 13 20.65 3.34 4.51
CA TYR A 13 20.46 4.55 5.31
C TYR A 13 21.75 4.88 6.05
N GLN A 14 22.08 6.16 6.14
CA GLN A 14 23.22 6.62 6.92
C GLN A 14 22.89 6.58 8.40
N GLN A 15 23.56 5.72 9.15
CA GLN A 15 23.47 5.66 10.62
C GLN A 15 24.82 6.01 11.25
N GLY A 16 25.01 7.28 11.59
CA GLY A 16 26.31 7.78 12.03
C GLY A 16 27.35 7.80 10.92
N LYS A 17 28.46 7.08 11.09
CA LYS A 17 29.55 7.06 10.11
C LYS A 17 29.45 5.90 9.09
N GLU A 18 28.62 4.91 9.36
CA GLU A 18 28.50 3.72 8.51
C GLU A 18 27.11 3.62 7.88
N PRO A 19 27.00 3.21 6.61
CA PRO A 19 25.72 2.93 5.98
C PRO A 19 25.18 1.58 6.50
N VAL A 20 23.87 1.55 6.82
CA VAL A 20 23.18 0.32 7.16
C VAL A 20 22.31 -0.08 5.97
N ARG A 21 22.60 -1.27 5.41
CA ARG A 21 21.80 -1.82 4.31
C ARG A 21 20.53 -2.46 4.82
N VAL A 22 19.40 -1.85 4.45
CA VAL A 22 18.05 -2.28 4.88
C VAL A 22 17.38 -3.15 3.82
N LEU A 23 17.59 -2.88 2.51
CA LEU A 23 17.10 -3.74 1.44
C LEU A 23 18.29 -4.23 0.59
N LYS A 24 18.22 -5.51 0.21
CA LYS A 24 19.30 -6.24 -0.45
C LYS A 24 18.79 -6.92 -1.72
N ASN A 25 19.12 -6.35 -2.88
CA ASN A 25 18.85 -6.93 -4.20
C ASN A 25 17.39 -7.41 -4.39
N ILE A 26 16.42 -6.57 -3.97
CA ILE A 26 14.99 -6.91 -4.09
C ILE A 26 14.62 -6.95 -5.57
N CYS A 27 14.10 -8.12 -6.00
CA CYS A 27 13.51 -8.30 -7.31
C CYS A 27 12.05 -8.70 -7.13
N MET A 28 11.13 -7.95 -7.77
CA MET A 28 9.69 -8.21 -7.70
C MET A 28 9.01 -7.74 -8.97
N THR A 29 8.06 -8.54 -9.47
CA THR A 29 7.20 -8.15 -10.59
C THR A 29 5.74 -8.31 -10.16
N VAL A 30 4.94 -7.27 -10.40
CA VAL A 30 3.50 -7.27 -10.11
C VAL A 30 2.75 -7.05 -11.41
N GLU A 31 1.85 -7.95 -11.74
CA GLU A 31 0.99 -7.84 -12.91
C GLU A 31 -0.27 -7.02 -12.57
N LYS A 32 -0.86 -6.42 -13.60
CA LYS A 32 -2.11 -5.68 -13.43
C LYS A 32 -3.22 -6.64 -12.95
N GLY A 33 -3.89 -6.26 -11.87
CA GLY A 33 -4.93 -7.05 -11.21
C GLY A 33 -4.41 -8.05 -10.18
N ASP A 34 -3.09 -8.13 -9.95
CA ASP A 34 -2.56 -8.95 -8.86
C ASP A 34 -3.01 -8.41 -7.49
N TYR A 35 -3.44 -9.32 -6.62
CA TYR A 35 -3.57 -9.05 -5.20
C TYR A 35 -2.49 -9.83 -4.45
N LEU A 36 -1.49 -9.12 -3.95
CA LEU A 36 -0.37 -9.76 -3.25
C LEU A 36 -0.17 -9.22 -1.83
N ALA A 37 0.33 -10.07 -0.95
CA ALA A 37 0.74 -9.73 0.41
C ALA A 37 2.27 -9.79 0.54
N ILE A 38 2.84 -8.86 1.32
CA ILE A 38 4.24 -8.88 1.75
C ILE A 38 4.26 -9.08 3.26
N MET A 39 4.79 -10.20 3.69
CA MET A 39 4.90 -10.58 5.09
C MET A 39 6.33 -10.52 5.60
N GLY A 40 6.49 -10.32 6.89
CA GLY A 40 7.81 -10.40 7.56
C GLY A 40 7.76 -9.88 8.98
N PRO A 41 8.77 -10.19 9.80
CA PRO A 41 8.87 -9.69 11.17
C PRO A 41 9.10 -8.17 11.21
N SER A 42 8.94 -7.57 12.40
CA SER A 42 9.30 -6.16 12.60
C SER A 42 10.79 -5.94 12.28
N GLY A 43 11.11 -4.84 11.62
CA GLY A 43 12.49 -4.51 11.23
C GLY A 43 13.03 -5.23 9.99
N SER A 44 12.26 -6.11 9.34
CA SER A 44 12.73 -6.84 8.14
C SER A 44 12.89 -5.99 6.86
N GLY A 45 12.42 -4.73 6.87
CA GLY A 45 12.49 -3.84 5.70
C GLY A 45 11.15 -3.58 5.00
N LYS A 46 10.01 -4.11 5.49
CA LYS A 46 8.68 -3.92 4.88
C LYS A 46 8.32 -2.47 4.61
N THR A 47 8.41 -1.62 5.63
CA THR A 47 8.09 -0.19 5.52
C THR A 47 9.02 0.53 4.53
N THR A 48 10.31 0.15 4.51
CA THR A 48 11.27 0.69 3.54
C THR A 48 10.91 0.28 2.12
N LEU A 49 10.57 -1.00 1.90
CA LEU A 49 10.12 -1.48 0.59
C LEU A 49 8.83 -0.79 0.15
N MET A 50 7.85 -0.65 1.06
CA MET A 50 6.62 0.07 0.79
C MET A 50 6.87 1.54 0.42
N ASN A 51 7.77 2.23 1.12
CA ASN A 51 8.10 3.62 0.82
C ASN A 51 8.71 3.76 -0.57
N ILE A 52 9.55 2.82 -1.00
CA ILE A 52 10.11 2.81 -2.35
C ILE A 52 9.01 2.54 -3.38
N ILE A 53 8.20 1.49 -3.21
CA ILE A 53 7.07 1.19 -4.10
C ILE A 53 6.12 2.38 -4.19
N GLY A 54 5.89 3.04 -3.07
CA GLY A 54 5.01 4.21 -2.94
C GLY A 54 5.60 5.53 -3.43
N CYS A 55 6.81 5.55 -3.98
CA CYS A 55 7.52 6.80 -4.37
C CYS A 55 7.63 7.80 -3.20
N LEU A 56 7.69 7.33 -1.96
CA LEU A 56 7.93 8.13 -0.75
C LEU A 56 9.42 8.20 -0.40
N ASP A 57 10.20 7.26 -0.93
CA ASP A 57 11.66 7.19 -0.82
C ASP A 57 12.22 6.64 -2.13
N VAL A 58 13.51 6.86 -2.38
CA VAL A 58 14.21 6.38 -3.58
C VAL A 58 15.21 5.28 -3.21
N PRO A 59 15.40 4.26 -4.06
CA PRO A 59 16.42 3.24 -3.82
C PRO A 59 17.81 3.82 -3.90
N THR A 60 18.78 3.24 -3.17
CA THR A 60 20.20 3.59 -3.30
C THR A 60 20.77 3.06 -4.61
N SER A 61 20.30 1.88 -5.05
CA SER A 61 20.66 1.28 -6.36
C SER A 61 19.56 0.37 -6.85
N GLY A 62 19.66 -0.06 -8.10
CA GLY A 62 18.67 -0.87 -8.78
C GLY A 62 17.78 -0.06 -9.73
N THR A 63 16.75 -0.69 -10.25
CA THR A 63 15.81 -0.09 -11.20
C THR A 63 14.37 -0.31 -10.73
N TYR A 64 13.59 0.76 -10.75
CA TYR A 64 12.16 0.72 -10.44
C TYR A 64 11.35 1.23 -11.64
N GLU A 65 10.47 0.38 -12.15
CA GLU A 65 9.53 0.71 -13.23
C GLU A 65 8.10 0.62 -12.71
N LEU A 66 7.30 1.66 -12.95
CA LEU A 66 5.87 1.71 -12.65
C LEU A 66 5.11 2.12 -13.92
N ASP A 67 4.10 1.32 -14.29
CA ASP A 67 3.26 1.55 -15.47
C ASP A 67 4.11 1.76 -16.75
N GLY A 68 5.21 1.00 -16.88
CA GLY A 68 6.16 1.07 -17.99
C GLY A 68 7.11 2.27 -17.97
N LYS A 69 7.06 3.12 -16.92
CA LYS A 69 7.98 4.25 -16.75
C LYS A 69 9.08 3.89 -15.75
N ASN A 70 10.33 4.10 -16.14
CA ASN A 70 11.45 4.00 -15.22
C ASN A 70 11.49 5.24 -14.32
N LEU A 71 11.49 5.04 -13.00
CA LEU A 71 11.46 6.12 -12.02
C LEU A 71 12.86 6.58 -11.58
N LYS A 72 13.90 6.00 -12.17
CA LYS A 72 15.28 6.40 -11.89
C LYS A 72 15.50 7.83 -12.40
N ASP A 73 16.17 8.62 -11.59
CA ASP A 73 16.56 10.00 -11.92
C ASP A 73 15.40 11.01 -12.09
N LEU A 74 14.18 10.66 -11.64
CA LEU A 74 13.07 11.59 -11.58
C LEU A 74 13.24 12.60 -10.44
N SER A 75 12.72 13.81 -10.63
CA SER A 75 12.67 14.82 -9.59
C SER A 75 11.63 14.48 -8.51
N ASP A 76 11.73 15.11 -7.34
CA ASP A 76 10.75 14.97 -6.25
C ASP A 76 9.35 15.37 -6.71
N ASP A 77 9.24 16.38 -7.57
CA ASP A 77 7.96 16.83 -8.14
C ASP A 77 7.36 15.77 -9.08
N ASP A 78 8.18 15.15 -9.95
CA ASP A 78 7.74 14.05 -10.83
C ASP A 78 7.28 12.84 -10.00
N LEU A 79 8.02 12.48 -8.95
CA LEU A 79 7.63 11.40 -8.05
C LEU A 79 6.34 11.73 -7.29
N ALA A 80 6.12 13.00 -6.91
CA ALA A 80 4.88 13.43 -6.28
C ALA A 80 3.69 13.35 -7.24
N ASP A 81 3.86 13.71 -8.51
CA ASP A 81 2.81 13.58 -9.53
C ASP A 81 2.47 12.10 -9.80
N ILE A 82 3.50 11.24 -9.94
CA ILE A 82 3.32 9.79 -10.10
C ILE A 82 2.58 9.22 -8.89
N ARG A 83 3.00 9.55 -7.67
CA ARG A 83 2.34 9.10 -6.44
C ARG A 83 0.88 9.51 -6.38
N ASN A 84 0.57 10.76 -6.75
CA ASN A 84 -0.81 11.25 -6.74
C ASN A 84 -1.70 10.56 -7.76
N ARG A 85 -1.19 10.28 -8.97
CA ARG A 85 -1.99 9.75 -10.09
C ARG A 85 -2.07 8.24 -10.14
N HIS A 86 -1.02 7.53 -9.68
CA HIS A 86 -0.89 6.09 -9.89
C HIS A 86 -1.00 5.26 -8.62
N ILE A 87 -0.84 5.87 -7.43
CA ILE A 87 -0.75 5.12 -6.18
C ILE A 87 -1.77 5.61 -5.16
N GLY A 88 -2.63 4.71 -4.69
CA GLY A 88 -3.48 4.93 -3.53
C GLY A 88 -2.86 4.34 -2.27
N PHE A 89 -2.91 5.08 -1.15
CA PHE A 89 -2.36 4.62 0.13
C PHE A 89 -3.44 4.40 1.17
N VAL A 90 -3.37 3.25 1.85
CA VAL A 90 -4.18 2.92 3.03
C VAL A 90 -3.23 2.55 4.17
N PHE A 91 -3.28 3.27 5.29
CA PHE A 91 -2.39 3.09 6.43
C PHE A 91 -3.13 2.54 7.64
N GLN A 92 -2.41 1.90 8.56
CA GLN A 92 -2.93 1.39 9.83
C GLN A 92 -3.64 2.46 10.66
N HIS A 93 -3.08 3.67 10.74
CA HIS A 93 -3.60 4.79 11.54
C HIS A 93 -4.45 5.79 10.73
N PHE A 94 -5.03 5.36 9.60
CA PHE A 94 -5.96 6.11 8.74
C PHE A 94 -5.38 7.38 8.13
N HIS A 95 -4.57 8.14 8.85
CA HIS A 95 -3.98 9.43 8.47
C HIS A 95 -5.00 10.41 7.86
N LEU A 96 -6.17 10.50 8.50
CA LEU A 96 -7.17 11.49 8.15
C LEU A 96 -6.83 12.85 8.78
N LEU A 97 -7.10 13.91 8.05
CA LEU A 97 -6.96 15.27 8.57
C LEU A 97 -8.11 15.58 9.53
N PRO A 98 -7.85 15.80 10.84
CA PRO A 98 -8.89 15.83 11.88
C PRO A 98 -9.81 17.04 11.78
N LYS A 99 -9.39 18.10 11.08
CA LYS A 99 -10.15 19.33 10.86
C LYS A 99 -10.91 19.36 9.54
N MET A 100 -10.90 18.27 8.79
CA MET A 100 -11.61 18.10 7.53
C MET A 100 -12.72 17.06 7.69
N THR A 101 -13.84 17.25 7.00
CA THR A 101 -14.90 16.24 6.93
C THR A 101 -14.44 14.98 6.21
N ALA A 102 -15.22 13.89 6.27
CA ALA A 102 -14.95 12.69 5.47
C ALA A 102 -14.89 13.03 3.98
N LEU A 103 -15.82 13.85 3.48
CA LEU A 103 -15.87 14.29 2.10
C LEU A 103 -14.61 15.05 1.71
N ASP A 104 -14.17 16.01 2.54
CA ASP A 104 -12.99 16.83 2.24
C ASP A 104 -11.71 16.02 2.32
N ASN A 105 -11.59 15.05 3.25
CA ASN A 105 -10.48 14.11 3.29
C ASN A 105 -10.38 13.27 2.01
N VAL A 106 -11.51 12.77 1.50
CA VAL A 106 -11.53 11.99 0.25
C VAL A 106 -11.26 12.86 -0.97
N ALA A 107 -11.71 14.11 -0.98
CA ALA A 107 -11.49 15.04 -2.08
C ALA A 107 -10.02 15.54 -2.19
N LEU A 108 -9.21 15.37 -1.13
CA LEU A 108 -7.88 15.97 -1.04
C LEU A 108 -6.91 15.55 -2.16
N PRO A 109 -6.79 14.27 -2.56
CA PRO A 109 -5.90 13.88 -3.67
C PRO A 109 -6.26 14.57 -5.00
N LEU A 110 -7.54 14.81 -5.22
CA LEU A 110 -8.04 15.47 -6.45
C LEU A 110 -7.70 16.97 -6.47
N LEU A 111 -7.42 17.59 -5.32
CA LEU A 111 -6.90 18.95 -5.24
C LEU A 111 -5.51 19.05 -5.88
N TYR A 112 -4.64 18.08 -5.57
CA TYR A 112 -3.29 18.01 -6.13
C TYR A 112 -3.27 17.56 -7.60
N ALA A 113 -4.36 17.00 -8.10
CA ALA A 113 -4.57 16.65 -9.50
C ALA A 113 -5.22 17.80 -10.31
N ASP A 114 -5.34 19.01 -9.73
CA ASP A 114 -5.94 20.21 -10.33
C ASP A 114 -7.39 20.05 -10.80
N ILE A 115 -8.13 19.09 -10.22
CA ILE A 115 -9.55 18.87 -10.53
C ILE A 115 -10.40 20.02 -9.93
N PRO A 116 -11.36 20.59 -10.67
CA PRO A 116 -12.23 21.66 -10.19
C PRO A 116 -13.04 21.24 -8.93
N LEU A 117 -13.29 22.19 -8.02
CA LEU A 117 -13.93 21.93 -6.72
C LEU A 117 -15.24 21.16 -6.81
N LYS A 118 -16.11 21.51 -7.78
CA LYS A 118 -17.40 20.84 -7.97
C LYS A 118 -17.19 19.35 -8.29
N GLU A 119 -16.35 19.06 -9.25
CA GLU A 119 -16.05 17.68 -9.68
C GLU A 119 -15.34 16.88 -8.57
N ARG A 120 -14.43 17.50 -7.80
CA ARG A 120 -13.79 16.85 -6.65
C ARG A 120 -14.82 16.36 -5.63
N ARG A 121 -15.80 17.22 -5.29
CA ARG A 121 -16.84 16.88 -4.31
C ARG A 121 -17.77 15.78 -4.83
N GLU A 122 -18.12 15.81 -6.12
CA GLU A 122 -18.93 14.78 -6.74
C GLU A 122 -18.23 13.42 -6.72
N ARG A 123 -16.95 13.35 -7.16
CA ARG A 123 -16.14 12.12 -7.13
C ARG A 123 -15.92 11.61 -5.70
N ALA A 124 -15.66 12.50 -4.76
CA ALA A 124 -15.48 12.12 -3.35
C ALA A 124 -16.76 11.55 -2.73
N ALA A 125 -17.92 12.13 -3.06
CA ALA A 125 -19.22 11.62 -2.62
C ALA A 125 -19.49 10.21 -3.17
N GLU A 126 -19.22 9.97 -4.45
CA GLU A 126 -19.33 8.64 -5.07
C GLU A 126 -18.40 7.62 -4.41
N ALA A 127 -17.15 8.02 -4.13
CA ALA A 127 -16.18 7.15 -3.45
C ALA A 127 -16.64 6.79 -2.02
N LEU A 128 -17.19 7.74 -1.26
CA LEU A 128 -17.77 7.48 0.06
C LEU A 128 -19.00 6.58 0.01
N LYS A 129 -19.85 6.76 -0.98
CA LYS A 129 -21.00 5.88 -1.22
C LYS A 129 -20.56 4.46 -1.52
N ALA A 130 -19.53 4.28 -2.34
CA ALA A 130 -18.98 2.96 -2.68
C ALA A 130 -18.47 2.16 -1.46
N VAL A 131 -18.07 2.85 -0.38
CA VAL A 131 -17.66 2.22 0.89
C VAL A 131 -18.75 2.27 1.98
N GLY A 132 -19.99 2.61 1.62
CA GLY A 132 -21.14 2.61 2.53
C GLY A 132 -21.11 3.74 3.58
N LEU A 133 -20.63 4.93 3.19
CA LEU A 133 -20.55 6.11 4.08
C LEU A 133 -21.31 7.33 3.53
N GLU A 134 -22.34 7.12 2.71
CA GLU A 134 -23.15 8.19 2.11
C GLU A 134 -23.73 9.14 3.16
N GLU A 135 -24.22 8.61 4.29
CA GLU A 135 -24.81 9.41 5.37
C GLU A 135 -23.77 10.04 6.32
N ARG A 136 -22.46 9.85 6.06
CA ARG A 136 -21.37 10.28 6.94
C ARG A 136 -20.41 11.25 6.26
N MET A 137 -20.77 11.81 5.12
CA MET A 137 -19.90 12.69 4.32
C MET A 137 -19.45 13.95 5.06
N ASP A 138 -20.34 14.53 5.87
CA ASP A 138 -20.09 15.77 6.62
C ASP A 138 -19.51 15.51 8.03
N PHE A 139 -19.25 14.25 8.40
CA PHE A 139 -18.69 13.90 9.70
C PHE A 139 -17.18 14.12 9.72
N TYR A 140 -16.69 14.60 10.86
CA TYR A 140 -15.25 14.70 11.14
C TYR A 140 -14.70 13.36 11.65
N PRO A 141 -13.39 13.09 11.51
CA PRO A 141 -12.78 11.83 11.96
C PRO A 141 -13.09 11.44 13.41
N ASN A 142 -13.19 12.41 14.33
CA ASN A 142 -13.52 12.18 15.73
C ASN A 142 -15.00 11.79 15.99
N GLN A 143 -15.85 11.88 14.98
CA GLN A 143 -17.26 11.47 15.02
C GLN A 143 -17.49 10.10 14.38
N LEU A 144 -16.41 9.47 13.85
CA LEU A 144 -16.44 8.20 13.14
C LEU A 144 -15.80 7.10 13.98
N SER A 145 -16.30 5.87 13.85
CA SER A 145 -15.60 4.69 14.40
C SER A 145 -14.31 4.40 13.65
N GLY A 146 -13.40 3.59 14.23
CA GLY A 146 -12.16 3.19 13.56
C GLY A 146 -12.40 2.55 12.19
N GLY A 147 -13.35 1.62 12.09
CA GLY A 147 -13.72 1.01 10.81
C GLY A 147 -14.32 2.00 9.80
N GLN A 148 -15.05 3.03 10.27
CA GLN A 148 -15.53 4.11 9.40
C GLN A 148 -14.37 5.00 8.93
N CYS A 149 -13.43 5.36 9.81
CA CYS A 149 -12.23 6.10 9.44
C CYS A 149 -11.40 5.34 8.38
N GLN A 150 -11.26 4.02 8.54
CA GLN A 150 -10.54 3.21 7.56
C GLN A 150 -11.27 3.16 6.21
N ARG A 151 -12.60 3.09 6.19
CA ARG A 151 -13.37 3.19 4.95
C ARG A 151 -13.21 4.55 4.27
N VAL A 152 -13.15 5.66 5.04
CA VAL A 152 -12.81 6.98 4.49
C VAL A 152 -11.39 6.97 3.88
N ALA A 153 -10.40 6.36 4.55
CA ALA A 153 -9.04 6.25 4.05
C ALA A 153 -8.98 5.43 2.74
N ILE A 154 -9.74 4.34 2.64
CA ILE A 154 -9.86 3.55 1.39
C ILE A 154 -10.52 4.38 0.29
N ALA A 155 -11.63 5.07 0.57
CA ALA A 155 -12.27 5.94 -0.41
C ALA A 155 -11.33 7.03 -0.91
N ARG A 156 -10.55 7.65 -0.02
CA ARG A 156 -9.50 8.63 -0.36
C ARG A 156 -8.42 8.01 -1.26
N ALA A 157 -7.98 6.79 -0.96
CA ALA A 157 -6.97 6.10 -1.76
C ALA A 157 -7.46 5.80 -3.18
N MET A 158 -8.78 5.58 -3.36
CA MET A 158 -9.39 5.16 -4.61
C MET A 158 -9.90 6.31 -5.49
N VAL A 159 -10.11 7.51 -4.93
CA VAL A 159 -10.81 8.62 -5.60
C VAL A 159 -10.14 9.11 -6.88
N GLY A 160 -8.80 8.94 -6.98
CA GLY A 160 -7.98 9.28 -8.15
C GLY A 160 -7.96 8.20 -9.23
N ASN A 161 -8.63 7.05 -9.05
CA ASN A 161 -8.51 5.86 -9.90
C ASN A 161 -7.04 5.40 -10.06
N PRO A 162 -6.34 5.12 -8.96
CA PRO A 162 -4.93 4.72 -9.03
C PRO A 162 -4.76 3.39 -9.77
N SER A 163 -3.57 3.18 -10.33
CA SER A 163 -3.19 1.90 -10.94
C SER A 163 -2.82 0.85 -9.91
N LEU A 164 -2.38 1.29 -8.72
CA LEU A 164 -1.89 0.46 -7.62
C LEU A 164 -2.42 0.96 -6.26
N LEU A 165 -2.94 0.04 -5.46
CA LEU A 165 -3.32 0.30 -4.07
C LEU A 165 -2.30 -0.32 -3.12
N LEU A 166 -1.65 0.51 -2.30
CA LEU A 166 -0.72 0.09 -1.25
C LEU A 166 -1.42 0.15 0.10
N ALA A 167 -1.46 -0.96 0.82
CA ALA A 167 -2.07 -1.06 2.14
C ALA A 167 -1.04 -1.50 3.19
N ASP A 168 -0.81 -0.68 4.22
CA ASP A 168 0.10 -0.98 5.33
C ASP A 168 -0.71 -1.31 6.57
N GLU A 169 -0.72 -2.58 6.97
CA GLU A 169 -1.45 -3.11 8.14
C GLU A 169 -2.90 -2.57 8.22
N PRO A 170 -3.72 -2.71 7.17
CA PRO A 170 -4.98 -1.96 7.05
C PRO A 170 -6.03 -2.31 8.10
N THR A 171 -5.83 -3.38 8.85
CA THR A 171 -6.71 -3.87 9.92
C THR A 171 -6.12 -3.75 11.31
N GLY A 172 -4.83 -3.41 11.44
CA GLY A 172 -4.07 -3.49 12.70
C GLY A 172 -4.55 -2.56 13.83
N ALA A 173 -5.37 -1.54 13.52
CA ALA A 173 -5.98 -0.64 14.52
C ALA A 173 -7.48 -0.91 14.75
N LEU A 174 -8.01 -2.02 14.23
CA LEU A 174 -9.44 -2.32 14.20
C LEU A 174 -9.79 -3.54 15.07
N ASP A 175 -11.04 -3.58 15.56
CA ASP A 175 -11.62 -4.80 16.08
C ASP A 175 -11.84 -5.85 14.95
N THR A 176 -11.95 -7.12 15.32
CA THR A 176 -12.07 -8.24 14.36
C THR A 176 -13.24 -8.06 13.38
N LYS A 177 -14.39 -7.56 13.85
CA LYS A 177 -15.57 -7.38 13.00
C LYS A 177 -15.33 -6.28 11.97
N SER A 178 -14.79 -5.16 12.39
CA SER A 178 -14.42 -4.04 11.51
C SER A 178 -13.32 -4.46 10.54
N GLY A 179 -12.30 -5.19 11.02
CA GLY A 179 -11.23 -5.74 10.19
C GLY A 179 -11.77 -6.62 9.05
N ASN A 180 -12.67 -7.55 9.35
CA ASN A 180 -13.28 -8.40 8.33
C ASN A 180 -14.06 -7.60 7.28
N GLN A 181 -14.77 -6.53 7.68
CA GLN A 181 -15.46 -5.65 6.73
C GLN A 181 -14.48 -4.90 5.81
N ILE A 182 -13.32 -4.51 6.33
CA ILE A 182 -12.27 -3.88 5.52
C ILE A 182 -11.68 -4.88 4.52
N MET A 183 -11.39 -6.11 4.95
CA MET A 183 -10.88 -7.15 4.06
C MET A 183 -11.87 -7.51 2.94
N GLU A 184 -13.17 -7.49 3.23
CA GLU A 184 -14.20 -7.67 2.22
C GLU A 184 -14.17 -6.56 1.15
N ILE A 185 -13.92 -5.31 1.54
CA ILE A 185 -13.75 -4.20 0.59
C ILE A 185 -12.51 -4.44 -0.30
N PHE A 186 -11.37 -4.85 0.27
CA PHE A 186 -10.18 -5.18 -0.50
C PHE A 186 -10.46 -6.31 -1.50
N ARG A 187 -11.18 -7.36 -1.09
CA ARG A 187 -11.56 -8.45 -1.97
C ARG A 187 -12.41 -7.96 -3.14
N GLN A 188 -13.44 -7.17 -2.87
CA GLN A 188 -14.29 -6.58 -3.91
C GLN A 188 -13.52 -5.66 -4.87
N LEU A 189 -12.50 -4.94 -4.39
CA LEU A 189 -11.62 -4.13 -5.25
C LEU A 189 -10.75 -5.01 -6.14
N SER A 190 -10.18 -6.09 -5.60
CA SER A 190 -9.42 -7.08 -6.35
C SER A 190 -10.28 -7.76 -7.43
N ASP A 191 -11.49 -8.19 -7.09
CA ASP A 191 -12.44 -8.83 -8.04
C ASP A 191 -12.83 -7.89 -9.20
N ARG A 192 -12.69 -6.57 -9.01
CA ARG A 192 -12.88 -5.55 -10.05
C ARG A 192 -11.60 -5.24 -10.84
N GLY A 193 -10.51 -5.97 -10.58
CA GLY A 193 -9.24 -5.86 -11.28
C GLY A 193 -8.29 -4.78 -10.74
N MET A 194 -8.52 -4.29 -9.50
CA MET A 194 -7.56 -3.40 -8.82
C MET A 194 -6.30 -4.18 -8.47
N THR A 195 -5.13 -3.60 -8.78
CA THR A 195 -3.86 -4.14 -8.32
C THR A 195 -3.61 -3.73 -6.89
N ILE A 196 -3.35 -4.69 -6.00
CA ILE A 196 -3.22 -4.45 -4.55
C ILE A 196 -1.92 -5.05 -4.04
N ILE A 197 -1.14 -4.26 -3.32
CA ILE A 197 -0.02 -4.73 -2.50
C ILE A 197 -0.36 -4.45 -1.04
N MET A 198 -0.48 -5.50 -0.25
CA MET A 198 -0.79 -5.42 1.17
C MET A 198 0.41 -5.82 1.99
N ILE A 199 0.80 -4.99 2.94
CA ILE A 199 1.85 -5.30 3.91
C ILE A 199 1.16 -5.69 5.21
N THR A 200 1.52 -6.85 5.74
CA THR A 200 0.98 -7.34 7.02
C THR A 200 1.93 -8.32 7.69
N HIS A 201 1.82 -8.45 8.99
CA HIS A 201 2.46 -9.52 9.76
C HIS A 201 1.45 -10.62 10.17
N GLU A 202 0.16 -10.42 9.87
CA GLU A 202 -0.91 -11.36 10.22
C GLU A 202 -1.12 -12.39 9.10
N PRO A 203 -0.88 -13.71 9.36
CA PRO A 203 -1.06 -14.76 8.35
C PRO A 203 -2.50 -14.84 7.82
N GLY A 204 -3.50 -14.60 8.69
CA GLY A 204 -4.91 -14.61 8.29
C GLY A 204 -5.27 -13.51 7.29
N ILE A 205 -4.63 -12.35 7.40
CA ILE A 205 -4.81 -11.23 6.48
C ILE A 205 -4.07 -11.52 5.17
N ALA A 206 -2.83 -12.02 5.25
CA ALA A 206 -2.06 -12.38 4.06
C ALA A 206 -2.73 -13.49 3.22
N ALA A 207 -3.42 -14.43 3.86
CA ALA A 207 -4.17 -15.48 3.18
C ALA A 207 -5.36 -14.98 2.32
N CYS A 208 -5.75 -13.70 2.45
CA CYS A 208 -6.74 -13.09 1.57
C CYS A 208 -6.16 -12.69 0.20
N ALA A 209 -4.84 -12.61 0.07
CA ALA A 209 -4.15 -12.30 -1.17
C ALA A 209 -3.94 -13.56 -2.03
N ASP A 210 -3.81 -13.38 -3.35
CA ASP A 210 -3.59 -14.49 -4.29
C ASP A 210 -2.13 -14.96 -4.30
N LYS A 211 -1.19 -14.08 -3.89
CA LYS A 211 0.25 -14.35 -3.82
C LYS A 211 0.83 -13.76 -2.53
N THR A 212 1.79 -14.45 -1.94
CA THR A 212 2.48 -13.97 -0.74
C THR A 212 3.99 -13.94 -0.98
N TYR A 213 4.59 -12.79 -0.65
CA TYR A 213 6.03 -12.63 -0.55
C TYR A 213 6.43 -12.54 0.92
N HIS A 214 7.62 -13.02 1.23
CA HIS A 214 8.20 -12.92 2.57
C HIS A 214 9.45 -12.04 2.51
N ILE A 215 9.56 -11.09 3.42
CA ILE A 215 10.77 -10.28 3.57
C ILE A 215 11.42 -10.59 4.92
N LEU A 216 12.69 -10.96 4.88
CA LEU A 216 13.51 -11.26 6.05
C LEU A 216 14.90 -10.66 5.86
N ASP A 217 15.39 -9.93 6.86
CA ASP A 217 16.71 -9.30 6.86
C ASP A 217 17.04 -8.51 5.57
N GLY A 218 16.01 -7.86 4.99
CA GLY A 218 16.13 -7.05 3.80
C GLY A 218 16.13 -7.82 2.47
N GLU A 219 15.87 -9.12 2.48
CA GLU A 219 15.74 -9.96 1.29
C GLU A 219 14.30 -10.40 1.07
N LEU A 220 13.86 -10.51 -0.19
CA LEU A 220 12.50 -10.87 -0.57
C LEU A 220 12.46 -12.29 -1.15
N PHE A 221 11.48 -13.08 -0.70
CA PHE A 221 11.30 -14.48 -1.12
C PHE A 221 9.86 -14.71 -1.58
N THR A 222 9.69 -15.53 -2.62
CA THR A 222 8.40 -16.08 -3.01
C THR A 222 8.20 -17.45 -2.37
N ASP A 223 7.01 -17.73 -1.83
CA ASP A 223 6.58 -19.04 -1.31
C ASP A 223 7.69 -19.91 -0.69
N GLY A 224 7.95 -19.71 0.60
CA GLY A 224 8.89 -20.52 1.37
C GLY A 224 9.86 -19.67 2.19
N ARG A 225 9.90 -19.93 3.51
CA ARG A 225 10.95 -19.35 4.36
C ARG A 225 12.31 -19.82 3.85
N PRO A 226 13.35 -18.97 3.78
CA PRO A 226 14.72 -19.45 3.62
C PRO A 226 15.02 -20.35 4.84
N GLY A 227 15.26 -21.63 4.60
CA GLY A 227 15.62 -22.62 5.65
C GLY A 227 14.61 -23.74 5.91
N ALA A 228 13.54 -23.89 5.13
CA ALA A 228 12.65 -25.04 5.27
C ALA A 228 13.11 -26.32 4.49
N GLU A 229 14.20 -26.22 3.75
CA GLU A 229 14.85 -27.38 3.14
C GLU A 229 16.07 -27.81 3.97
N GLY A 230 15.90 -28.75 4.91
CA GLY A 230 17.04 -29.28 5.65
C GLY A 230 16.71 -29.96 6.96
N GLY A 231 15.64 -30.76 6.98
CA GLY A 231 15.29 -31.50 8.20
C GLY A 231 14.58 -32.81 7.92
N ALA A 232 15.04 -33.55 6.89
CA ALA A 232 14.58 -34.91 6.70
C ALA A 232 15.78 -35.80 6.32
N GLY A 233 16.21 -36.59 7.27
CA GLY A 233 17.12 -37.70 6.99
C GLY A 233 18.42 -37.65 7.75
N ASP A 234 18.47 -38.20 8.93
CA ASP A 234 19.27 -39.39 9.20
C ASP A 234 19.00 -39.87 10.65
N GLU A 235 18.12 -40.77 10.82
CA GLU A 235 18.16 -41.72 11.93
C GLU A 235 18.28 -43.10 11.30
N GLY A 236 19.51 -43.57 11.28
CA GLY A 236 19.91 -44.94 11.04
C GLY A 236 20.67 -45.47 12.24
#